data_b93b560f5970ffacf97eae0b9564d885
#
_entry.id   b93b560f5970ffacf97eae0b9564d885
#
_cell.length_a   1.000
_cell.length_b   1.000
_cell.length_c   1.000
_cell.angle_alpha   90.00
_cell.angle_beta   90.00
_cell.angle_gamma   90.00
#
_symmetry.space_group_name_H-M   'P 1'
#
loop_
_entity.id
_entity.type
_entity.pdbx_description
1 polymer ?
#
loop_
_entity_poly.entity_id
_entity_poly.type
_entity_poly.pdbx_seq_one_letter_code
_entity_poly.pdbx_strand_id
1 'polypeptide(L)'
;MKRIFALILSFALLLSCLVLPAGAMFDPSPVYQVQAQSAYIVNTDTNIIVYEKDSTKQVSAGGLTKYMTIALVLTNYADQLDNTFQMPFAISDYVHNTSNADMRSNETFTYREALYAMVTRNANEAAMGLAYTLSGGDLDGWVSQMNALSQRIGTTNSTWTDACGIDSGNTTCAVDMYLILRYLMSFDAFVEVSGAPSFTMPAKEKHRSSSVLVSQNAALSKASGGSYYRSAMQGGMCNVTAFKNDTGAQSYVSWGNKDGATYIFCVMDSPDSCDTLGYANRRPALFETVKLMDWVFDSFSIQAALDTDLTIAEIPVKYSSDTDTLQLYPNDSMMTLLPSTSDGTVTQKYFHLPDYVCAPIQQGDVVGTVELKLAGETIGVVELIAGQDVARNPLLFGVDKVKEFFTSLYLKVVLVLSLIAALIYGLWLLCAN
;
A
#
# COMPACT_ATOMS: atom_id res chain seq x y z
N MET A 1 -25.84 -28.22 -26.53
CA MET A 1 -25.24 -26.86 -26.56
C MET A 1 -25.39 -26.11 -25.23
N LYS A 2 -26.59 -25.91 -24.65
CA LYS A 2 -26.77 -25.16 -23.39
C LYS A 2 -25.98 -25.72 -22.18
N ARG A 3 -25.85 -27.03 -22.04
CA ARG A 3 -25.07 -27.68 -20.94
C ARG A 3 -23.56 -27.54 -21.10
N ILE A 4 -23.06 -27.52 -22.35
CA ILE A 4 -21.63 -27.29 -22.64
C ILE A 4 -21.26 -25.82 -22.39
N PHE A 5 -22.15 -24.89 -22.73
CA PHE A 5 -21.97 -23.46 -22.45
C PHE A 5 -21.98 -23.16 -20.95
N ALA A 6 -22.84 -23.81 -20.17
CA ALA A 6 -22.86 -23.69 -18.71
C ALA A 6 -21.59 -24.27 -18.05
N LEU A 7 -21.05 -25.38 -18.58
CA LEU A 7 -19.78 -25.97 -18.11
C LEU A 7 -18.58 -25.09 -18.44
N ILE A 8 -18.54 -24.47 -19.63
CA ILE A 8 -17.47 -23.53 -20.01
C ILE A 8 -17.56 -22.25 -19.17
N LEU A 9 -18.78 -21.74 -18.92
CA LEU A 9 -18.98 -20.55 -18.08
C LEU A 9 -18.61 -20.82 -16.60
N SER A 10 -18.94 -22.00 -16.06
CA SER A 10 -18.55 -22.38 -14.70
C SER A 10 -17.04 -22.64 -14.57
N PHE A 11 -16.38 -23.15 -15.61
CA PHE A 11 -14.92 -23.32 -15.66
C PHE A 11 -14.19 -21.99 -15.79
N ALA A 12 -14.73 -21.04 -16.59
CA ALA A 12 -14.22 -19.67 -16.68
C ALA A 12 -14.39 -18.89 -15.37
N LEU A 13 -15.50 -19.08 -14.64
CA LEU A 13 -15.73 -18.51 -13.31
C LEU A 13 -14.79 -19.12 -12.25
N LEU A 14 -14.48 -20.42 -12.34
CA LEU A 14 -13.51 -21.08 -11.46
C LEU A 14 -12.06 -20.63 -11.73
N LEU A 15 -11.71 -20.34 -12.99
CA LEU A 15 -10.38 -19.77 -13.32
C LEU A 15 -10.23 -18.31 -12.84
N SER A 16 -11.30 -17.54 -12.78
CA SER A 16 -11.25 -16.16 -12.27
C SER A 16 -11.08 -16.06 -10.74
N CYS A 17 -11.24 -17.18 -10.01
CA CYS A 17 -11.02 -17.27 -8.56
C CYS A 17 -9.61 -17.72 -8.18
N LEU A 18 -8.74 -18.06 -9.14
CA LEU A 18 -7.31 -18.23 -8.91
C LEU A 18 -6.66 -16.85 -8.88
N VAL A 19 -6.92 -16.08 -7.82
CA VAL A 19 -6.02 -15.02 -7.40
C VAL A 19 -4.75 -15.74 -6.94
N LEU A 20 -3.78 -15.86 -7.84
CA LEU A 20 -2.42 -16.21 -7.43
C LEU A 20 -2.03 -15.12 -6.44
N PRO A 21 -1.52 -15.48 -5.23
CA PRO A 21 -0.98 -14.47 -4.35
C PRO A 21 0.07 -13.68 -5.16
N ALA A 22 -0.05 -12.37 -5.20
CA ALA A 22 0.98 -11.50 -5.73
C ALA A 22 2.24 -11.86 -4.94
N GLY A 23 3.18 -12.56 -5.58
CA GLY A 23 4.43 -12.93 -4.96
C GLY A 23 5.23 -11.68 -4.63
N ALA A 24 6.10 -11.76 -3.63
CA ALA A 24 7.06 -10.69 -3.34
C ALA A 24 7.75 -10.26 -4.64
N MET A 25 7.71 -8.97 -4.96
CA MET A 25 8.26 -8.44 -6.21
C MET A 25 9.79 -8.60 -6.24
N PHE A 26 10.43 -8.60 -5.05
CA PHE A 26 11.87 -8.67 -4.90
C PHE A 26 12.28 -9.65 -3.79
N ASP A 27 13.48 -10.23 -3.94
CA ASP A 27 14.02 -11.20 -2.99
C ASP A 27 15.21 -10.61 -2.21
N PRO A 28 15.12 -10.45 -0.87
CA PRO A 28 16.22 -9.99 -0.03
C PRO A 28 17.28 -11.07 0.22
N SER A 29 17.05 -12.34 -0.09
CA SER A 29 17.86 -13.48 0.33
C SER A 29 19.37 -13.37 -0.02
N PRO A 30 19.79 -12.68 -1.09
CA PRO A 30 21.22 -12.46 -1.35
C PRO A 30 21.91 -11.58 -0.30
N VAL A 31 21.14 -10.73 0.41
CA VAL A 31 21.67 -9.79 1.42
C VAL A 31 21.31 -10.25 2.83
N TYR A 32 20.07 -10.68 3.04
CA TYR A 32 19.56 -11.14 4.34
C TYR A 32 18.46 -12.21 4.16
N GLN A 33 18.63 -13.34 4.83
CA GLN A 33 17.63 -14.40 4.82
C GLN A 33 16.60 -14.18 5.93
N VAL A 34 15.40 -13.79 5.58
CA VAL A 34 14.30 -13.47 6.52
C VAL A 34 13.89 -14.71 7.30
N GLN A 35 14.06 -14.66 8.63
CA GLN A 35 13.72 -15.73 9.55
C GLN A 35 12.33 -15.56 10.17
N ALA A 36 11.77 -14.33 10.19
CA ALA A 36 10.40 -14.07 10.60
C ALA A 36 9.42 -15.01 9.92
N GLN A 37 8.38 -15.45 10.62
CA GLN A 37 7.38 -16.36 10.06
C GLN A 37 6.48 -15.66 9.04
N SER A 38 6.27 -14.35 9.19
CA SER A 38 5.50 -13.54 8.27
C SER A 38 6.15 -12.16 8.14
N ALA A 39 6.16 -11.61 6.93
CA ALA A 39 6.65 -10.26 6.69
C ALA A 39 5.89 -9.59 5.54
N TYR A 40 5.74 -8.27 5.63
CA TYR A 40 5.11 -7.46 4.58
C TYR A 40 5.74 -6.08 4.54
N ILE A 41 6.35 -5.72 3.41
CA ILE A 41 7.05 -4.45 3.22
C ILE A 41 6.47 -3.76 2.00
N VAL A 42 5.98 -2.54 2.18
CA VAL A 42 5.34 -1.75 1.12
C VAL A 42 5.95 -0.36 1.07
N ASN A 43 6.26 0.10 -0.14
CA ASN A 43 6.50 1.51 -0.40
C ASN A 43 5.15 2.23 -0.45
N THR A 44 4.90 3.18 0.46
CA THR A 44 3.59 3.84 0.58
C THR A 44 3.34 4.90 -0.48
N ASP A 45 4.40 5.44 -1.10
CA ASP A 45 4.29 6.50 -2.11
C ASP A 45 3.85 5.93 -3.46
N THR A 46 4.26 4.70 -3.77
CA THR A 46 3.93 4.00 -5.02
C THR A 46 2.95 2.83 -4.82
N ASN A 47 2.63 2.45 -3.58
CA ASN A 47 1.87 1.26 -3.19
C ASN A 47 2.48 -0.08 -3.68
N ILE A 48 3.78 -0.10 -4.01
CA ILE A 48 4.47 -1.32 -4.46
C ILE A 48 4.81 -2.19 -3.25
N ILE A 49 4.41 -3.46 -3.32
CA ILE A 49 4.80 -4.49 -2.35
C ILE A 49 6.24 -4.90 -2.68
N VAL A 50 7.18 -4.47 -1.84
CA VAL A 50 8.61 -4.75 -2.03
C VAL A 50 8.95 -6.18 -1.64
N TYR A 51 8.38 -6.64 -0.51
CA TYR A 51 8.59 -7.98 -0.01
C TYR A 51 7.36 -8.52 0.71
N GLU A 52 7.06 -9.77 0.49
CA GLU A 52 5.95 -10.48 1.12
C GLU A 52 6.37 -11.92 1.47
N LYS A 53 6.03 -12.34 2.69
CA LYS A 53 6.18 -13.71 3.16
C LYS A 53 5.02 -14.04 4.10
N ASP A 54 4.18 -15.00 3.74
CA ASP A 54 3.04 -15.46 4.56
C ASP A 54 2.25 -14.31 5.23
N SER A 55 1.99 -13.23 4.48
CA SER A 55 1.51 -11.93 5.00
C SER A 55 0.15 -11.99 5.70
N THR A 56 -0.66 -12.98 5.38
CA THR A 56 -1.99 -13.23 5.99
C THR A 56 -1.95 -14.21 7.16
N LYS A 57 -0.77 -14.76 7.50
CA LYS A 57 -0.62 -15.68 8.62
C LYS A 57 -0.94 -14.98 9.93
N GLN A 58 -1.92 -15.50 10.66
CA GLN A 58 -2.29 -14.97 11.98
C GLN A 58 -1.20 -15.28 13.02
N VAL A 59 -0.87 -14.26 13.80
CA VAL A 59 0.04 -14.32 14.94
C VAL A 59 -0.55 -13.54 16.11
N SER A 60 0.00 -13.71 17.31
CA SER A 60 -0.36 -12.90 18.48
C SER A 60 -0.04 -11.43 18.23
N ALA A 61 -1.02 -10.54 18.41
CA ALA A 61 -0.82 -9.11 18.31
C ALA A 61 -0.02 -8.56 19.50
N GLY A 62 -0.25 -9.09 20.71
CA GLY A 62 0.36 -8.59 21.93
C GLY A 62 0.31 -7.06 22.00
N GLY A 63 1.40 -6.40 22.35
CA GLY A 63 1.50 -4.94 22.47
C GLY A 63 1.15 -4.15 21.21
N LEU A 64 1.17 -4.77 20.01
CA LEU A 64 0.73 -4.14 18.76
C LEU A 64 -0.77 -3.80 18.77
N THR A 65 -1.56 -4.43 19.63
CA THR A 65 -2.98 -4.10 19.88
C THR A 65 -3.16 -2.59 20.16
N LYS A 66 -2.18 -1.95 20.77
CA LYS A 66 -2.22 -0.52 21.08
C LYS A 66 -2.31 0.37 19.85
N TYR A 67 -1.85 -0.10 18.67
CA TYR A 67 -2.09 0.63 17.43
C TYR A 67 -3.59 0.80 17.15
N MET A 68 -4.41 -0.22 17.44
CA MET A 68 -5.88 -0.08 17.31
C MET A 68 -6.50 0.83 18.36
N THR A 69 -6.00 0.78 19.61
CA THR A 69 -6.45 1.73 20.65
C THR A 69 -6.08 3.17 20.26
N ILE A 70 -4.86 3.41 19.79
CA ILE A 70 -4.43 4.72 19.28
C ILE A 70 -5.28 5.15 18.08
N ALA A 71 -5.54 4.23 17.13
CA ALA A 71 -6.39 4.51 15.96
C ALA A 71 -7.81 4.94 16.38
N LEU A 72 -8.42 4.25 17.36
CA LEU A 72 -9.76 4.60 17.84
C LEU A 72 -9.76 5.95 18.59
N VAL A 73 -8.72 6.23 19.39
CA VAL A 73 -8.56 7.53 20.06
C VAL A 73 -8.41 8.65 19.02
N LEU A 74 -7.54 8.50 18.03
CA LEU A 74 -7.31 9.53 17.03
C LEU A 74 -8.49 9.71 16.09
N THR A 75 -9.23 8.64 15.77
CA THR A 75 -10.45 8.74 14.96
C THR A 75 -11.52 9.62 15.62
N ASN A 76 -11.66 9.52 16.94
CA ASN A 76 -12.77 10.15 17.65
C ASN A 76 -12.36 11.41 18.44
N TYR A 77 -11.06 11.58 18.75
CA TYR A 77 -10.58 12.59 19.72
C TYR A 77 -9.29 13.29 19.28
N ALA A 78 -8.94 13.30 17.97
CA ALA A 78 -7.69 13.90 17.49
C ALA A 78 -7.55 15.40 17.84
N ASP A 79 -8.66 16.14 17.90
CA ASP A 79 -8.74 17.55 18.28
C ASP A 79 -8.82 17.79 19.81
N GLN A 80 -8.84 16.71 20.60
CA GLN A 80 -9.03 16.72 22.05
C GLN A 80 -7.85 16.11 22.83
N LEU A 81 -6.68 15.98 22.21
CA LEU A 81 -5.54 15.29 22.82
C LEU A 81 -5.01 15.99 24.09
N ASP A 82 -5.30 17.26 24.26
CA ASP A 82 -4.91 18.02 25.46
C ASP A 82 -5.98 17.96 26.58
N ASN A 83 -7.13 17.29 26.33
CA ASN A 83 -8.07 16.95 27.38
C ASN A 83 -7.44 15.98 28.37
N THR A 84 -7.87 16.08 29.63
CA THR A 84 -7.34 15.29 30.74
C THR A 84 -8.29 14.18 31.16
N PHE A 85 -7.72 13.11 31.71
CA PHE A 85 -8.44 12.05 32.41
C PHE A 85 -7.70 11.68 33.69
N GLN A 86 -8.45 11.20 34.67
CA GLN A 86 -7.85 10.61 35.86
C GLN A 86 -7.67 9.13 35.65
N MET A 87 -6.44 8.61 35.87
CA MET A 87 -6.12 7.19 35.72
C MET A 87 -7.04 6.34 36.62
N PRO A 88 -7.87 5.45 36.03
CA PRO A 88 -8.84 4.68 36.78
C PRO A 88 -8.15 3.63 37.69
N PHE A 89 -8.64 3.50 38.93
CA PHE A 89 -8.21 2.42 39.80
C PHE A 89 -8.68 1.03 39.30
N ALA A 90 -9.83 1.00 38.63
CA ALA A 90 -10.49 -0.23 38.19
C ALA A 90 -9.61 -1.12 37.26
N ILE A 91 -8.64 -0.52 36.54
CA ILE A 91 -7.78 -1.29 35.61
C ILE A 91 -6.47 -1.79 36.27
N SER A 92 -6.22 -1.41 37.52
CA SER A 92 -4.92 -1.63 38.19
C SER A 92 -4.50 -3.10 38.28
N ASP A 93 -5.45 -3.98 38.61
CA ASP A 93 -5.17 -5.41 38.74
C ASP A 93 -4.90 -6.06 37.38
N TYR A 94 -5.59 -5.62 36.33
CA TYR A 94 -5.45 -6.14 34.97
C TYR A 94 -4.07 -5.85 34.38
N VAL A 95 -3.53 -4.66 34.63
CA VAL A 95 -2.22 -4.24 34.08
C VAL A 95 -1.06 -4.46 35.03
N HIS A 96 -1.29 -5.08 36.21
CA HIS A 96 -0.28 -5.30 37.22
C HIS A 96 0.90 -6.16 36.71
N ASN A 97 2.13 -5.73 36.98
CA ASN A 97 3.38 -6.42 36.53
C ASN A 97 3.56 -6.54 35.01
N THR A 98 2.88 -5.69 34.23
CA THR A 98 3.04 -5.64 32.78
C THR A 98 3.85 -4.42 32.33
N SER A 99 4.10 -4.25 31.03
CA SER A 99 4.78 -3.07 30.48
C SER A 99 4.00 -1.79 30.86
N ASN A 100 4.73 -0.83 31.45
CA ASN A 100 4.11 0.43 31.92
C ASN A 100 5.07 1.62 31.85
N ALA A 101 4.50 2.81 32.02
CA ALA A 101 5.16 4.10 32.09
C ALA A 101 5.07 4.72 33.50
N ASP A 102 4.68 3.93 34.53
CA ASP A 102 4.44 4.34 35.90
C ASP A 102 3.32 5.42 36.02
N MET A 103 2.28 5.31 35.18
CA MET A 103 1.09 6.16 35.27
C MET A 103 0.15 5.60 36.35
N ARG A 104 0.17 6.21 37.54
CA ARG A 104 -0.50 5.65 38.73
C ARG A 104 -1.97 6.02 38.78
N SER A 105 -2.78 5.13 39.35
CA SER A 105 -4.21 5.40 39.60
C SER A 105 -4.43 6.68 40.37
N ASN A 106 -5.50 7.43 40.02
CA ASN A 106 -5.88 8.74 40.56
C ASN A 106 -4.87 9.88 40.29
N GLU A 107 -3.94 9.73 39.36
CA GLU A 107 -3.18 10.83 38.78
C GLU A 107 -3.85 11.30 37.50
N THR A 108 -3.66 12.58 37.18
CA THR A 108 -4.29 13.24 36.03
C THR A 108 -3.31 13.30 34.84
N PHE A 109 -3.71 12.79 33.71
CA PHE A 109 -2.94 12.78 32.46
C PHE A 109 -3.72 13.34 31.31
N THR A 110 -3.05 13.89 30.30
CA THR A 110 -3.70 14.20 29.02
C THR A 110 -3.78 12.95 28.13
N TYR A 111 -4.69 12.96 27.15
CA TYR A 111 -4.73 11.87 26.15
C TYR A 111 -3.41 11.79 25.39
N ARG A 112 -2.80 12.93 25.05
CA ARG A 112 -1.47 13.01 24.39
C ARG A 112 -0.38 12.31 25.22
N GLU A 113 -0.32 12.55 26.53
CA GLU A 113 0.63 11.91 27.44
C GLU A 113 0.45 10.37 27.42
N ALA A 114 -0.79 9.90 27.36
CA ALA A 114 -1.08 8.47 27.27
C ALA A 114 -0.66 7.89 25.91
N LEU A 115 -0.82 8.61 24.80
CA LEU A 115 -0.30 8.18 23.50
C LEU A 115 1.22 8.04 23.53
N TYR A 116 1.95 9.03 24.08
CA TYR A 116 3.41 8.93 24.23
C TYR A 116 3.81 7.74 25.12
N ALA A 117 3.09 7.50 26.24
CA ALA A 117 3.36 6.35 27.09
C ALA A 117 3.16 5.01 26.38
N MET A 118 2.08 4.88 25.60
CA MET A 118 1.81 3.69 24.79
C MET A 118 2.94 3.41 23.78
N VAL A 119 3.37 4.44 23.05
CA VAL A 119 4.35 4.27 21.98
C VAL A 119 5.77 4.12 22.55
N THR A 120 6.17 4.96 23.50
CA THR A 120 7.56 4.94 24.00
C THR A 120 7.84 3.77 24.95
N ARG A 121 6.87 3.43 25.81
CA ARG A 121 7.02 2.43 26.88
C ARG A 121 6.18 1.17 26.68
N ASN A 122 5.38 1.12 25.60
CA ASN A 122 4.39 0.07 25.40
C ASN A 122 3.43 -0.06 26.61
N ALA A 123 3.06 1.08 27.22
CA ALA A 123 2.36 1.17 28.48
C ALA A 123 0.93 0.62 28.38
N ASN A 124 0.67 -0.48 29.12
CA ASN A 124 -0.64 -1.14 29.12
C ASN A 124 -1.67 -0.31 29.91
N GLU A 125 -1.26 0.31 31.03
CA GLU A 125 -2.13 1.17 31.84
C GLU A 125 -2.58 2.40 31.07
N ALA A 126 -1.75 2.95 30.17
CA ALA A 126 -2.14 4.08 29.32
C ALA A 126 -3.26 3.70 28.36
N ALA A 127 -3.14 2.55 27.71
CA ALA A 127 -4.14 2.04 26.79
C ALA A 127 -5.46 1.70 27.49
N MET A 128 -5.39 0.92 28.58
CA MET A 128 -6.55 0.53 29.37
C MET A 128 -7.22 1.71 30.07
N GLY A 129 -6.41 2.66 30.57
CA GLY A 129 -6.91 3.87 31.23
C GLY A 129 -7.72 4.78 30.29
N LEU A 130 -7.19 5.01 29.06
CA LEU A 130 -7.94 5.73 28.04
C LEU A 130 -9.20 4.98 27.62
N ALA A 131 -9.08 3.67 27.32
CA ALA A 131 -10.21 2.85 26.93
C ALA A 131 -11.34 2.88 27.97
N TYR A 132 -11.00 2.68 29.25
CA TYR A 132 -11.96 2.72 30.36
C TYR A 132 -12.62 4.09 30.49
N THR A 133 -11.84 5.16 30.42
CA THR A 133 -12.34 6.52 30.57
C THR A 133 -13.25 6.93 29.41
N LEU A 134 -12.81 6.71 28.18
CA LEU A 134 -13.52 7.14 26.97
C LEU A 134 -14.77 6.28 26.68
N SER A 135 -14.82 5.06 27.19
CA SER A 135 -16.02 4.20 27.12
C SER A 135 -16.97 4.37 28.29
N GLY A 136 -16.63 5.21 29.28
CA GLY A 136 -17.44 5.32 30.53
C GLY A 136 -17.40 4.04 31.37
N GLY A 137 -16.34 3.23 31.26
CA GLY A 137 -16.17 1.98 31.97
C GLY A 137 -16.61 0.72 31.17
N ASP A 138 -17.21 0.89 30.01
CA ASP A 138 -17.64 -0.20 29.12
C ASP A 138 -16.49 -0.67 28.21
N LEU A 139 -15.60 -1.50 28.76
CA LEU A 139 -14.47 -2.05 28.00
C LEU A 139 -14.89 -2.99 26.87
N ASP A 140 -16.00 -3.72 27.01
CA ASP A 140 -16.54 -4.59 25.96
C ASP A 140 -17.04 -3.75 24.77
N GLY A 141 -17.72 -2.64 25.08
CA GLY A 141 -18.10 -1.65 24.06
C GLY A 141 -16.88 -1.01 23.36
N TRP A 142 -15.80 -0.74 24.09
CA TRP A 142 -14.55 -0.26 23.51
C TRP A 142 -13.95 -1.27 22.53
N VAL A 143 -13.84 -2.54 22.93
CA VAL A 143 -13.34 -3.65 22.09
C VAL A 143 -14.22 -3.82 20.84
N SER A 144 -15.54 -3.73 20.99
CA SER A 144 -16.47 -3.77 19.85
C SER A 144 -16.19 -2.64 18.86
N GLN A 145 -15.90 -1.40 19.32
CA GLN A 145 -15.53 -0.28 18.47
C GLN A 145 -14.16 -0.49 17.81
N MET A 146 -13.15 -1.07 18.51
CA MET A 146 -11.86 -1.42 17.92
C MET A 146 -12.06 -2.38 16.74
N ASN A 147 -12.82 -3.47 16.91
CA ASN A 147 -13.09 -4.42 15.84
C ASN A 147 -13.87 -3.78 14.67
N ALA A 148 -14.86 -2.94 14.97
CA ALA A 148 -15.61 -2.22 13.93
C ALA A 148 -14.72 -1.24 13.15
N LEU A 149 -13.81 -0.52 13.81
CA LEU A 149 -12.83 0.35 13.14
C LEU A 149 -11.85 -0.49 12.30
N SER A 150 -11.34 -1.58 12.84
CA SER A 150 -10.44 -2.51 12.16
C SER A 150 -11.04 -2.98 10.82
N GLN A 151 -12.32 -3.41 10.83
CA GLN A 151 -13.03 -3.78 9.61
C GLN A 151 -13.19 -2.61 8.62
N ARG A 152 -13.47 -1.39 9.11
CA ARG A 152 -13.55 -0.19 8.24
C ARG A 152 -12.21 0.17 7.60
N ILE A 153 -11.09 -0.08 8.29
CA ILE A 153 -9.73 0.08 7.76
C ILE A 153 -9.45 -0.96 6.66
N GLY A 154 -10.19 -2.08 6.63
CA GLY A 154 -10.08 -3.14 5.64
C GLY A 154 -9.35 -4.40 6.13
N THR A 155 -9.13 -4.54 7.45
CA THR A 155 -8.52 -5.75 8.01
C THR A 155 -9.48 -6.93 7.94
N THR A 156 -8.95 -8.12 7.68
CA THR A 156 -9.76 -9.34 7.52
C THR A 156 -9.31 -10.49 8.41
N ASN A 157 -8.10 -10.42 8.96
CA ASN A 157 -7.47 -11.49 9.74
C ASN A 157 -7.13 -11.07 11.17
N SER A 158 -7.63 -9.92 11.63
CA SER A 158 -7.37 -9.40 12.97
C SER A 158 -8.60 -9.52 13.87
N THR A 159 -8.34 -9.82 15.14
CA THR A 159 -9.33 -9.85 16.21
C THR A 159 -8.76 -9.18 17.45
N TRP A 160 -9.55 -8.30 18.06
CA TRP A 160 -9.18 -7.55 19.25
C TRP A 160 -10.09 -7.96 20.41
N THR A 161 -9.48 -8.24 21.57
CA THR A 161 -10.18 -8.72 22.77
C THR A 161 -9.91 -7.86 24.00
N ASP A 162 -8.87 -7.02 23.96
CA ASP A 162 -8.63 -5.95 24.95
C ASP A 162 -8.03 -4.72 24.29
N ALA A 163 -7.80 -3.66 25.06
CA ALA A 163 -7.23 -2.41 24.54
C ALA A 163 -5.69 -2.35 24.54
N CYS A 164 -5.00 -3.28 25.16
CA CYS A 164 -3.55 -3.20 25.38
C CYS A 164 -2.73 -4.41 24.91
N GLY A 165 -3.39 -5.53 24.62
CA GLY A 165 -2.75 -6.74 24.09
C GLY A 165 -2.24 -7.71 25.15
N ILE A 166 -2.77 -7.68 26.37
CA ILE A 166 -2.49 -8.65 27.42
C ILE A 166 -3.25 -9.96 27.17
N ASP A 167 -4.49 -9.85 26.70
CA ASP A 167 -5.31 -11.01 26.38
C ASP A 167 -4.78 -11.74 25.14
N SER A 168 -4.64 -13.06 25.25
CA SER A 168 -4.11 -13.91 24.17
C SER A 168 -5.03 -14.02 22.96
N GLY A 169 -6.28 -13.59 23.07
CA GLY A 169 -7.25 -13.54 21.97
C GLY A 169 -6.94 -12.42 20.95
N ASN A 170 -6.08 -11.46 21.28
CA ASN A 170 -5.64 -10.45 20.32
C ASN A 170 -4.76 -11.10 19.24
N THR A 171 -5.28 -11.21 18.03
CA THR A 171 -4.58 -11.78 16.87
C THR A 171 -4.58 -10.82 15.70
N THR A 172 -3.54 -10.88 14.88
CA THR A 172 -3.38 -10.05 13.67
C THR A 172 -2.48 -10.75 12.66
N CYS A 173 -2.26 -10.11 11.50
CA CYS A 173 -1.30 -10.54 10.49
C CYS A 173 -0.53 -9.34 9.90
N ALA A 174 0.50 -9.60 9.10
CA ALA A 174 1.36 -8.55 8.58
C ALA A 174 0.61 -7.57 7.65
N VAL A 175 -0.26 -8.06 6.77
CA VAL A 175 -1.04 -7.20 5.87
C VAL A 175 -2.04 -6.33 6.63
N ASP A 176 -2.69 -6.87 7.67
CA ASP A 176 -3.63 -6.09 8.48
C ASP A 176 -2.90 -5.00 9.29
N MET A 177 -1.71 -5.32 9.83
CA MET A 177 -0.89 -4.33 10.54
C MET A 177 -0.37 -3.23 9.61
N TYR A 178 -0.08 -3.55 8.34
CA TYR A 178 0.22 -2.54 7.32
C TYR A 178 -0.95 -1.58 7.13
N LEU A 179 -2.18 -2.10 6.97
CA LEU A 179 -3.38 -1.27 6.80
C LEU A 179 -3.62 -0.36 8.01
N ILE A 180 -3.47 -0.90 9.22
CA ILE A 180 -3.64 -0.14 10.47
C ILE A 180 -2.58 0.94 10.60
N LEU A 181 -1.30 0.62 10.35
CA LEU A 181 -0.24 1.62 10.46
C LEU A 181 -0.36 2.69 9.37
N ARG A 182 -0.70 2.31 8.13
CA ARG A 182 -0.98 3.27 7.05
C ARG A 182 -2.13 4.23 7.42
N TYR A 183 -3.19 3.72 8.03
CA TYR A 183 -4.29 4.54 8.55
C TYR A 183 -3.81 5.50 9.63
N LEU A 184 -3.02 5.03 10.59
CA LEU A 184 -2.47 5.85 11.66
C LEU A 184 -1.55 6.96 11.14
N MET A 185 -0.76 6.71 10.10
CA MET A 185 0.13 7.69 9.48
C MET A 185 -0.63 8.87 8.82
N SER A 186 -1.94 8.78 8.63
CA SER A 186 -2.76 9.91 8.18
C SER A 186 -3.03 10.96 9.28
N PHE A 187 -2.64 10.68 10.53
CA PHE A 187 -2.79 11.59 11.65
C PHE A 187 -1.43 12.19 12.05
N ASP A 188 -1.26 13.50 11.92
CA ASP A 188 0.00 14.19 12.29
C ASP A 188 0.41 13.89 13.73
N ALA A 189 -0.57 13.83 14.66
CA ALA A 189 -0.32 13.49 16.05
C ALA A 189 0.29 12.09 16.23
N PHE A 190 -0.08 11.12 15.39
CA PHE A 190 0.55 9.79 15.41
C PHE A 190 1.98 9.85 14.89
N VAL A 191 2.21 10.55 13.80
CA VAL A 191 3.55 10.73 13.21
C VAL A 191 4.49 11.35 14.24
N GLU A 192 4.04 12.42 14.93
CA GLU A 192 4.78 13.08 16.01
C GLU A 192 5.13 12.10 17.14
N VAL A 193 4.11 11.43 17.70
CA VAL A 193 4.27 10.55 18.86
C VAL A 193 5.10 9.33 18.54
N SER A 194 4.89 8.69 17.36
CA SER A 194 5.58 7.46 16.99
C SER A 194 7.07 7.67 16.70
N GLY A 195 7.44 8.86 16.24
CA GLY A 195 8.82 9.25 15.93
C GLY A 195 9.63 9.74 17.17
N ALA A 196 9.00 9.88 18.31
CA ALA A 196 9.66 10.43 19.49
C ALA A 196 10.68 9.43 20.11
N PRO A 197 11.98 9.77 20.17
CA PRO A 197 12.97 8.92 20.85
C PRO A 197 12.83 8.92 22.37
N SER A 198 12.18 9.93 22.92
CA SER A 198 11.82 10.04 24.34
C SER A 198 10.71 11.08 24.52
N PHE A 199 10.01 10.98 25.63
CA PHE A 199 9.01 11.97 26.05
C PHE A 199 9.24 12.32 27.53
N THR A 200 9.18 13.60 27.89
CA THR A 200 9.29 14.03 29.28
C THR A 200 7.88 14.14 29.87
N MET A 201 7.51 13.14 30.65
CA MET A 201 6.26 13.15 31.44
C MET A 201 6.37 14.22 32.52
N PRO A 202 5.46 15.20 32.58
CA PRO A 202 5.46 16.22 33.63
C PRO A 202 5.27 15.62 35.03
N ALA A 203 5.62 16.38 36.07
CA ALA A 203 5.30 16.03 37.45
C ALA A 203 3.78 15.85 37.63
N LYS A 204 3.40 14.87 38.45
CA LYS A 204 2.03 14.47 38.72
C LYS A 204 1.76 14.45 40.24
N GLU A 205 0.55 14.17 40.65
CA GLU A 205 0.13 14.21 42.06
C GLU A 205 0.95 13.23 42.93
N LYS A 206 1.33 12.06 42.37
CA LYS A 206 2.13 11.05 43.07
C LYS A 206 3.59 11.03 42.61
N HIS A 207 3.90 11.70 41.48
CA HIS A 207 5.25 11.87 40.94
C HIS A 207 5.63 13.35 40.99
N ARG A 208 6.31 13.77 42.06
CA ARG A 208 6.65 15.18 42.32
C ARG A 208 7.71 15.77 41.39
N SER A 209 8.36 14.93 40.59
CA SER A 209 9.33 15.34 39.55
C SER A 209 8.94 14.77 38.20
N SER A 210 9.31 15.46 37.13
CA SER A 210 9.19 14.92 35.78
C SER A 210 10.01 13.64 35.59
N SER A 211 9.53 12.75 34.73
CA SER A 211 10.24 11.52 34.37
C SER A 211 10.43 11.46 32.85
N VAL A 212 11.55 10.88 32.39
CA VAL A 212 11.82 10.72 30.98
C VAL A 212 11.46 9.30 30.54
N LEU A 213 10.48 9.21 29.66
CA LEU A 213 10.09 7.96 29.00
C LEU A 213 10.96 7.77 27.77
N VAL A 214 11.99 6.92 27.84
CA VAL A 214 12.83 6.60 26.69
C VAL A 214 12.12 5.55 25.83
N SER A 215 12.08 5.78 24.52
CA SER A 215 11.43 4.85 23.58
C SER A 215 12.10 3.46 23.60
N GLN A 216 11.27 2.43 23.62
CA GLN A 216 11.70 1.04 23.43
C GLN A 216 12.14 0.76 21.98
N ASN A 217 11.74 1.61 21.03
CA ASN A 217 12.25 1.55 19.67
C ASN A 217 13.72 2.03 19.62
N ALA A 218 14.64 1.09 19.77
CA ALA A 218 16.07 1.41 19.77
C ALA A 218 16.57 1.96 18.43
N ALA A 219 15.85 1.76 17.33
CA ALA A 219 16.27 2.30 16.05
C ALA A 219 16.09 3.82 15.91
N LEU A 220 15.29 4.46 16.77
CA LEU A 220 15.05 5.91 16.73
C LEU A 220 16.21 6.76 17.30
N SER A 221 17.05 6.21 18.16
CA SER A 221 18.06 7.02 18.85
C SER A 221 19.45 6.39 18.77
N LYS A 222 20.42 7.15 18.25
CA LYS A 222 21.82 6.74 18.21
C LYS A 222 22.38 6.50 19.63
N ALA A 223 21.93 7.28 20.61
CA ALA A 223 22.43 7.18 21.99
C ALA A 223 21.97 5.90 22.68
N SER A 224 20.77 5.39 22.41
CA SER A 224 20.19 4.19 23.04
C SER A 224 20.14 2.97 22.11
N GLY A 225 20.30 3.17 20.81
CA GLY A 225 20.08 2.13 19.79
C GLY A 225 21.31 1.34 19.41
N GLY A 226 22.51 1.92 19.55
CA GLY A 226 23.74 1.25 19.13
C GLY A 226 23.65 0.76 17.68
N SER A 227 23.86 -0.54 17.46
CA SER A 227 23.81 -1.15 16.12
C SER A 227 22.40 -1.31 15.54
N TYR A 228 21.33 -1.10 16.33
CA TYR A 228 19.95 -1.05 15.79
C TYR A 228 19.60 0.31 15.18
N TYR A 229 20.26 1.39 15.58
CA TYR A 229 19.94 2.74 15.12
C TYR A 229 19.94 2.85 13.59
N ARG A 230 18.88 3.46 13.04
CA ARG A 230 18.78 3.85 11.63
C ARG A 230 18.17 5.24 11.52
N SER A 231 18.86 6.13 10.83
CA SER A 231 18.36 7.50 10.60
C SER A 231 17.06 7.53 9.78
N ALA A 232 16.82 6.49 9.00
CA ALA A 232 15.59 6.33 8.22
C ALA A 232 14.37 5.91 9.06
N MET A 233 14.58 5.33 10.28
CA MET A 233 13.49 4.93 11.16
C MET A 233 12.72 6.15 11.64
N GLN A 234 11.40 6.17 11.44
CA GLN A 234 10.52 7.26 11.84
C GLN A 234 9.54 6.88 12.94
N GLY A 235 9.26 5.59 13.13
CA GLY A 235 8.39 5.10 14.19
C GLY A 235 8.24 3.59 14.17
N GLY A 236 7.76 3.03 15.28
CA GLY A 236 7.50 1.59 15.36
C GLY A 236 7.32 1.08 16.78
N MET A 237 6.57 -0.03 16.90
CA MET A 237 6.29 -0.71 18.16
C MET A 237 6.49 -2.23 18.01
N CYS A 238 6.79 -2.89 19.14
CA CYS A 238 6.85 -4.35 19.21
C CYS A 238 5.64 -4.93 19.96
N ASN A 239 5.46 -6.24 19.83
CA ASN A 239 4.34 -6.96 20.45
C ASN A 239 4.57 -7.35 21.92
N VAL A 240 5.71 -7.04 22.51
CA VAL A 240 6.04 -7.41 23.91
C VAL A 240 5.18 -6.63 24.88
N THR A 241 4.50 -7.33 25.80
CA THR A 241 3.58 -6.74 26.79
C THR A 241 4.08 -6.87 28.23
N ALA A 242 5.20 -7.57 28.47
CA ALA A 242 5.75 -7.81 29.79
C ALA A 242 7.14 -7.17 29.97
N PHE A 243 7.52 -6.85 31.22
CA PHE A 243 8.86 -6.36 31.56
C PHE A 243 9.97 -7.40 31.43
N LYS A 244 9.64 -8.65 31.69
CA LYS A 244 10.60 -9.75 31.50
C LYS A 244 10.61 -10.09 30.04
N ASN A 245 11.82 -10.12 29.46
CA ASN A 245 12.04 -10.63 28.13
C ASN A 245 11.35 -11.99 28.00
N ASP A 246 10.21 -11.97 27.35
CA ASP A 246 9.65 -13.19 26.84
C ASP A 246 10.64 -13.66 25.78
N THR A 247 11.30 -14.78 26.02
CA THR A 247 12.30 -15.38 25.10
C THR A 247 11.60 -16.04 23.91
N GLY A 248 10.42 -15.54 23.55
CA GLY A 248 9.62 -16.01 22.43
C GLY A 248 9.86 -15.22 21.16
N ALA A 249 9.30 -15.70 20.07
CA ALA A 249 9.28 -15.00 18.81
C ALA A 249 8.60 -13.63 18.96
N GLN A 250 9.20 -12.60 18.35
CA GLN A 250 8.74 -11.21 18.45
C GLN A 250 8.22 -10.70 17.11
N SER A 251 7.29 -9.77 17.20
CA SER A 251 6.78 -9.01 16.05
C SER A 251 7.09 -7.53 16.20
N TYR A 252 7.40 -6.88 15.08
CA TYR A 252 7.70 -5.46 15.04
C TYR A 252 7.04 -4.82 13.83
N VAL A 253 6.30 -3.73 14.05
CA VAL A 253 5.62 -2.96 13.01
C VAL A 253 6.10 -1.53 13.08
N SER A 254 6.64 -1.03 11.96
CA SER A 254 7.34 0.25 11.91
C SER A 254 7.24 0.90 10.54
N TRP A 255 7.65 2.15 10.48
CA TRP A 255 7.78 2.89 9.24
C TRP A 255 9.07 3.70 9.21
N GLY A 256 9.55 3.95 8.01
CA GLY A 256 10.76 4.72 7.79
C GLY A 256 10.70 5.51 6.50
N ASN A 257 11.46 6.62 6.46
CA ASN A 257 11.61 7.47 5.29
C ASN A 257 13.09 7.79 5.07
N LYS A 258 13.51 7.74 3.82
CA LYS A 258 14.84 8.18 3.38
C LYS A 258 14.71 8.71 1.95
N ASP A 259 15.25 9.89 1.70
CA ASP A 259 15.30 10.52 0.38
C ASP A 259 13.92 10.64 -0.30
N GLY A 260 12.87 10.85 0.51
CA GLY A 260 11.49 11.00 0.04
C GLY A 260 10.73 9.69 -0.17
N ALA A 261 11.39 8.54 -0.04
CA ALA A 261 10.73 7.23 -0.14
C ALA A 261 10.30 6.74 1.25
N THR A 262 9.01 6.48 1.42
CA THR A 262 8.40 6.02 2.69
C THR A 262 8.02 4.55 2.59
N TYR A 263 8.39 3.78 3.61
CA TYR A 263 8.06 2.35 3.68
C TYR A 263 7.46 1.98 5.02
N ILE A 264 6.50 1.06 5.00
CA ILE A 264 6.01 0.34 6.17
C ILE A 264 6.63 -1.05 6.18
N PHE A 265 7.12 -1.45 7.37
CA PHE A 265 7.74 -2.74 7.63
C PHE A 265 6.92 -3.48 8.69
N CYS A 266 6.29 -4.57 8.32
CA CYS A 266 5.62 -5.50 9.22
C CYS A 266 6.43 -6.79 9.25
N VAL A 267 7.17 -7.02 10.34
CA VAL A 267 8.00 -8.21 10.56
C VAL A 267 7.42 -8.96 11.75
N MET A 268 6.86 -10.14 11.49
CA MET A 268 6.03 -10.83 12.44
C MET A 268 6.62 -12.18 12.83
N ASP A 269 6.67 -12.41 14.13
CA ASP A 269 7.05 -13.70 14.71
C ASP A 269 8.50 -14.10 14.35
N SER A 270 9.44 -13.15 14.52
CA SER A 270 10.88 -13.39 14.35
C SER A 270 11.43 -14.24 15.49
N PRO A 271 12.11 -15.35 15.19
CA PRO A 271 12.67 -16.20 16.22
C PRO A 271 13.84 -15.52 16.97
N ASP A 272 14.01 -15.83 18.24
CA ASP A 272 15.05 -15.26 19.11
C ASP A 272 16.47 -15.48 18.57
N SER A 273 16.66 -16.55 17.82
CA SER A 273 17.93 -16.92 17.19
C SER A 273 18.42 -15.98 16.10
N CYS A 274 17.54 -15.15 15.50
CA CYS A 274 17.95 -14.28 14.40
C CYS A 274 18.76 -13.07 14.86
N ASP A 275 18.60 -12.61 16.12
CA ASP A 275 19.37 -11.49 16.66
C ASP A 275 20.77 -11.95 17.09
N THR A 276 21.74 -11.68 16.24
CA THR A 276 23.14 -12.07 16.43
C THR A 276 24.01 -10.97 17.03
N LEU A 277 23.45 -9.81 17.42
CA LEU A 277 24.23 -8.68 17.95
C LEU A 277 24.78 -8.91 19.35
N GLY A 278 24.34 -9.96 20.03
CA GLY A 278 24.92 -10.38 21.34
C GLY A 278 24.56 -9.50 22.52
N TYR A 279 23.54 -8.62 22.40
CA TYR A 279 23.05 -7.81 23.50
C TYR A 279 22.28 -8.63 24.54
N ALA A 280 22.34 -8.22 25.80
CA ALA A 280 21.60 -8.86 26.90
C ALA A 280 20.08 -8.87 26.68
N ASN A 281 19.58 -7.87 25.98
CA ASN A 281 18.16 -7.74 25.59
C ASN A 281 18.04 -7.93 24.08
N ARG A 282 17.88 -9.15 23.64
CA ARG A 282 17.65 -9.48 22.24
C ARG A 282 16.35 -8.86 21.73
N ARG A 283 16.37 -8.37 20.48
CA ARG A 283 15.23 -7.74 19.80
C ARG A 283 15.10 -8.32 18.39
N PRO A 284 14.73 -9.61 18.27
CA PRO A 284 14.83 -10.32 16.99
C PRO A 284 14.05 -9.64 15.88
N ALA A 285 12.81 -9.24 16.10
CA ALA A 285 12.01 -8.56 15.06
C ALA A 285 12.55 -7.18 14.69
N LEU A 286 13.07 -6.42 15.65
CA LEU A 286 13.73 -5.14 15.36
C LEU A 286 15.04 -5.37 14.59
N PHE A 287 15.82 -6.40 14.94
CA PHE A 287 17.02 -6.76 14.21
C PHE A 287 16.74 -7.08 12.74
N GLU A 288 15.73 -7.94 12.47
CA GLU A 288 15.33 -8.25 11.10
C GLU A 288 14.82 -7.00 10.36
N THR A 289 14.01 -6.19 11.05
CA THR A 289 13.49 -4.94 10.47
C THR A 289 14.60 -4.00 10.02
N VAL A 290 15.65 -3.78 10.83
CA VAL A 290 16.74 -2.89 10.42
C VAL A 290 17.58 -3.49 9.31
N LYS A 291 17.71 -4.81 9.21
CA LYS A 291 18.36 -5.48 8.06
C LYS A 291 17.56 -5.32 6.77
N LEU A 292 16.24 -5.50 6.85
CA LEU A 292 15.35 -5.29 5.73
C LEU A 292 15.26 -3.81 5.33
N MET A 293 15.32 -2.91 6.31
CA MET A 293 15.38 -1.47 6.07
C MET A 293 16.65 -1.07 5.31
N ASP A 294 17.82 -1.57 5.76
CA ASP A 294 19.09 -1.36 5.04
C ASP A 294 18.98 -1.86 3.60
N TRP A 295 18.51 -3.10 3.40
CA TRP A 295 18.33 -3.67 2.08
C TRP A 295 17.42 -2.84 1.18
N VAL A 296 16.25 -2.42 1.69
CA VAL A 296 15.27 -1.65 0.91
C VAL A 296 15.84 -0.30 0.48
N PHE A 297 16.41 0.46 1.41
CA PHE A 297 16.93 1.80 1.12
C PHE A 297 18.24 1.82 0.32
N ASP A 298 18.98 0.72 0.31
CA ASP A 298 20.18 0.59 -0.51
C ASP A 298 19.87 0.05 -1.91
N SER A 299 18.78 -0.73 -2.04
CA SER A 299 18.43 -1.44 -3.28
C SER A 299 17.45 -0.71 -4.16
N PHE A 300 16.62 0.19 -3.63
CA PHE A 300 15.53 0.82 -4.36
C PHE A 300 15.50 2.35 -4.18
N SER A 301 15.03 3.03 -5.22
CA SER A 301 14.74 4.47 -5.20
C SER A 301 13.52 4.79 -6.06
N ILE A 302 12.86 5.91 -5.75
CA ILE A 302 11.75 6.41 -6.59
C ILE A 302 12.37 7.13 -7.78
N GLN A 303 12.07 6.65 -8.98
CA GLN A 303 12.62 7.14 -10.25
C GLN A 303 11.50 7.29 -11.28
N ALA A 304 11.75 8.11 -12.32
CA ALA A 304 10.87 8.21 -13.47
C ALA A 304 10.94 6.89 -14.28
N ALA A 305 9.81 6.25 -14.49
CA ALA A 305 9.71 5.02 -15.29
C ALA A 305 9.77 5.29 -16.79
N LEU A 306 9.43 6.53 -17.20
CA LEU A 306 9.45 7.01 -18.58
C LEU A 306 10.10 8.38 -18.66
N ASP A 307 10.80 8.63 -19.74
CA ASP A 307 11.29 9.94 -20.11
C ASP A 307 10.31 10.59 -21.08
N THR A 308 9.70 11.71 -20.70
CA THR A 308 8.69 12.42 -21.50
C THR A 308 9.28 13.08 -22.74
N ASP A 309 10.61 13.28 -22.80
CA ASP A 309 11.30 13.90 -23.91
C ASP A 309 11.75 12.88 -24.97
N LEU A 310 11.62 11.58 -24.68
CA LEU A 310 12.00 10.51 -25.59
C LEU A 310 10.80 9.87 -26.28
N THR A 311 10.90 9.73 -27.60
CA THR A 311 9.95 8.92 -28.38
C THR A 311 10.02 7.48 -27.92
N ILE A 312 8.86 6.91 -27.56
CA ILE A 312 8.79 5.50 -27.11
C ILE A 312 8.01 4.58 -28.06
N ALA A 313 7.27 5.16 -29.01
CA ALA A 313 6.55 4.41 -30.05
C ALA A 313 6.34 5.28 -31.31
N GLU A 314 6.06 4.63 -32.42
CA GLU A 314 5.66 5.24 -33.67
C GLU A 314 4.40 4.55 -34.18
N ILE A 315 3.52 5.32 -34.83
CA ILE A 315 2.25 4.82 -35.41
C ILE A 315 2.07 5.34 -36.84
N PRO A 316 1.56 4.51 -37.79
CA PRO A 316 1.26 4.94 -39.13
C PRO A 316 0.18 6.04 -39.17
N VAL A 317 0.36 7.01 -40.06
CA VAL A 317 -0.59 8.10 -40.31
C VAL A 317 -1.25 7.94 -41.67
N LYS A 318 -2.57 8.06 -41.71
CA LYS A 318 -3.35 8.13 -42.97
C LYS A 318 -3.75 9.57 -43.27
N TYR A 319 -3.90 9.86 -44.55
CA TYR A 319 -4.39 11.13 -45.11
C TYR A 319 -3.43 12.31 -44.84
N SER A 320 -2.15 12.06 -44.68
CA SER A 320 -1.11 13.09 -44.67
C SER A 320 -0.19 12.94 -45.88
N SER A 321 0.36 14.04 -46.39
CA SER A 321 1.45 14.07 -47.36
C SER A 321 2.78 14.47 -46.72
N ASP A 322 2.76 14.92 -45.45
CA ASP A 322 3.88 15.50 -44.77
C ASP A 322 4.69 14.42 -44.03
N THR A 323 3.99 13.40 -43.52
CA THR A 323 4.61 12.26 -42.83
C THR A 323 3.74 11.00 -42.96
N ASP A 324 4.39 9.84 -43.01
CA ASP A 324 3.75 8.51 -43.01
C ASP A 324 3.67 7.90 -41.60
N THR A 325 4.42 8.45 -40.64
CA THR A 325 4.48 8.00 -39.24
C THR A 325 4.37 9.16 -38.27
N LEU A 326 3.82 8.92 -37.10
CA LEU A 326 3.71 9.85 -35.98
C LEU A 326 4.50 9.30 -34.79
N GLN A 327 5.40 10.11 -34.27
CA GLN A 327 6.13 9.79 -33.04
C GLN A 327 5.25 10.06 -31.83
N LEU A 328 5.26 9.12 -30.88
CA LEU A 328 4.48 9.18 -29.64
C LEU A 328 5.40 9.33 -28.43
N TYR A 329 4.98 10.23 -27.58
CA TYR A 329 5.68 10.56 -26.33
C TYR A 329 4.79 10.23 -25.13
N PRO A 330 5.36 9.85 -23.97
CA PRO A 330 4.58 9.72 -22.75
C PRO A 330 4.03 11.07 -22.31
N ASN A 331 2.77 11.11 -21.90
CA ASN A 331 2.16 12.31 -21.33
C ASN A 331 2.63 12.61 -19.90
N ASP A 332 3.18 11.59 -19.21
CA ASP A 332 3.72 11.70 -17.84
C ASP A 332 4.96 10.80 -17.70
N SER A 333 5.92 11.23 -16.88
CA SER A 333 7.11 10.46 -16.53
C SER A 333 6.81 9.27 -15.63
N MET A 334 5.70 9.26 -14.92
CA MET A 334 5.29 8.27 -13.93
C MET A 334 6.41 7.89 -12.95
N MET A 335 6.43 8.54 -11.80
CA MET A 335 7.37 8.19 -10.72
C MET A 335 7.00 6.84 -10.11
N THR A 336 7.94 5.92 -10.04
CA THR A 336 7.73 4.58 -9.48
C THR A 336 8.98 4.08 -8.76
N LEU A 337 8.81 3.01 -7.97
CA LEU A 337 9.91 2.36 -7.27
C LEU A 337 10.67 1.44 -8.22
N LEU A 338 11.96 1.73 -8.42
CA LEU A 338 12.85 0.92 -9.25
C LEU A 338 14.11 0.53 -8.46
N PRO A 339 14.80 -0.55 -8.87
CA PRO A 339 16.14 -0.84 -8.37
C PRO A 339 17.07 0.37 -8.57
N SER A 340 17.84 0.75 -7.55
CA SER A 340 18.71 1.94 -7.57
C SER A 340 19.78 1.89 -8.67
N THR A 341 20.14 0.70 -9.15
CA THR A 341 21.09 0.48 -10.25
C THR A 341 20.43 0.41 -11.63
N SER A 342 19.10 0.60 -11.69
CA SER A 342 18.32 0.51 -12.93
C SER A 342 18.44 1.81 -13.75
N ASP A 343 18.49 1.67 -15.05
CA ASP A 343 18.43 2.76 -16.04
C ASP A 343 17.02 2.91 -16.65
N GLY A 344 15.98 2.41 -16.01
CA GLY A 344 14.61 2.41 -16.52
C GLY A 344 14.27 1.28 -17.52
N THR A 345 15.27 0.49 -17.95
CA THR A 345 15.05 -0.63 -18.89
C THR A 345 14.44 -1.87 -18.23
N VAL A 346 14.36 -1.89 -16.91
CA VAL A 346 13.80 -3.00 -16.11
C VAL A 346 12.28 -3.12 -16.26
N THR A 347 11.63 -2.03 -16.69
CA THR A 347 10.18 -2.02 -16.90
C THR A 347 9.83 -2.56 -18.28
N GLN A 348 8.95 -3.56 -18.32
CA GLN A 348 8.38 -4.05 -19.59
C GLN A 348 7.27 -3.10 -20.03
N LYS A 349 7.27 -2.74 -21.33
CA LYS A 349 6.32 -1.79 -21.93
C LYS A 349 5.36 -2.54 -22.85
N TYR A 350 4.07 -2.46 -22.56
CA TYR A 350 3.01 -3.04 -23.38
C TYR A 350 2.18 -1.91 -23.98
N PHE A 351 2.25 -1.76 -25.32
CA PHE A 351 1.60 -0.69 -26.03
C PHE A 351 0.17 -1.06 -26.41
N HIS A 352 -0.79 -0.21 -26.11
CA HIS A 352 -2.17 -0.30 -26.53
C HIS A 352 -2.45 0.84 -27.50
N LEU A 353 -2.13 0.60 -28.78
CA LEU A 353 -2.22 1.55 -29.88
C LEU A 353 -3.21 1.06 -30.93
N PRO A 354 -3.93 1.94 -31.65
CA PRO A 354 -4.65 1.58 -32.86
C PRO A 354 -3.64 1.21 -33.98
N ASP A 355 -4.12 0.51 -35.02
CA ASP A 355 -3.26 0.14 -36.15
C ASP A 355 -2.72 1.36 -36.93
N TYR A 356 -3.43 2.47 -36.92
CA TYR A 356 -3.07 3.74 -37.55
C TYR A 356 -3.89 4.88 -36.97
N VAL A 357 -3.44 6.12 -37.18
CA VAL A 357 -4.20 7.35 -36.92
C VAL A 357 -4.51 8.11 -38.21
N CYS A 358 -5.57 8.91 -38.21
CA CYS A 358 -5.99 9.69 -39.37
C CYS A 358 -5.74 11.18 -39.13
N ALA A 359 -5.04 11.82 -40.04
CA ALA A 359 -4.92 13.28 -40.03
C ALA A 359 -6.29 13.99 -40.23
N PRO A 360 -6.55 15.17 -39.62
CA PRO A 360 -5.60 16.00 -38.90
C PRO A 360 -5.39 15.53 -37.48
N ILE A 361 -4.19 15.72 -36.95
CA ILE A 361 -3.77 15.41 -35.57
C ILE A 361 -3.10 16.67 -35.03
N GLN A 362 -3.34 17.00 -33.79
CA GLN A 362 -2.67 18.10 -33.09
C GLN A 362 -1.59 17.55 -32.14
N GLN A 363 -0.49 18.26 -32.00
CA GLN A 363 0.51 17.94 -30.99
C GLN A 363 -0.16 17.90 -29.61
N GLY A 364 0.09 16.83 -28.83
CA GLY A 364 -0.53 16.61 -27.54
C GLY A 364 -1.85 15.80 -27.59
N ASP A 365 -2.40 15.49 -28.78
CA ASP A 365 -3.55 14.60 -28.86
C ASP A 365 -3.22 13.21 -28.31
N VAL A 366 -4.10 12.65 -27.48
CA VAL A 366 -3.95 11.30 -26.95
C VAL A 366 -4.22 10.27 -28.06
N VAL A 367 -3.26 9.40 -28.31
CA VAL A 367 -3.31 8.39 -29.38
C VAL A 367 -3.54 6.99 -28.83
N GLY A 368 -3.03 6.69 -27.64
CA GLY A 368 -3.14 5.39 -27.01
C GLY A 368 -2.54 5.40 -25.62
N THR A 369 -2.17 4.22 -25.12
CA THR A 369 -1.57 4.06 -23.80
C THR A 369 -0.42 3.07 -23.82
N VAL A 370 0.50 3.20 -22.85
CA VAL A 370 1.51 2.19 -22.53
C VAL A 370 1.27 1.68 -21.12
N GLU A 371 1.12 0.38 -20.98
CA GLU A 371 1.10 -0.30 -19.69
C GLU A 371 2.55 -0.66 -19.31
N LEU A 372 2.94 -0.28 -18.09
CA LEU A 372 4.25 -0.58 -17.52
C LEU A 372 4.14 -1.73 -16.55
N LYS A 373 5.00 -2.74 -16.72
CA LYS A 373 5.12 -3.88 -15.80
C LYS A 373 6.52 -3.98 -15.24
N LEU A 374 6.57 -4.31 -13.94
CA LEU A 374 7.81 -4.62 -13.23
C LEU A 374 7.66 -6.02 -12.62
N ALA A 375 8.59 -6.93 -12.93
CA ALA A 375 8.55 -8.33 -12.50
C ALA A 375 7.22 -9.06 -12.83
N GLY A 376 6.53 -8.65 -13.92
CA GLY A 376 5.24 -9.21 -14.34
C GLY A 376 4.00 -8.50 -13.79
N GLU A 377 4.14 -7.66 -12.76
CA GLU A 377 3.04 -6.90 -12.16
C GLU A 377 2.90 -5.53 -12.82
N THR A 378 1.66 -5.11 -13.08
CA THR A 378 1.36 -3.78 -13.65
C THR A 378 1.60 -2.70 -12.61
N ILE A 379 2.58 -1.84 -12.85
CA ILE A 379 2.90 -0.70 -11.98
C ILE A 379 2.16 0.58 -12.37
N GLY A 380 1.65 0.65 -13.62
CA GLY A 380 0.81 1.75 -14.07
C GLY A 380 0.57 1.77 -15.56
N VAL A 381 -0.30 2.71 -15.98
CA VAL A 381 -0.65 2.96 -17.38
C VAL A 381 -0.49 4.45 -17.65
N VAL A 382 0.25 4.79 -18.71
CA VAL A 382 0.52 6.17 -19.12
C VAL A 382 -0.06 6.42 -20.52
N GLU A 383 -0.72 7.57 -20.72
CA GLU A 383 -1.20 8.00 -22.02
C GLU A 383 -0.02 8.34 -22.94
N LEU A 384 -0.19 8.05 -24.23
CA LEU A 384 0.74 8.39 -25.28
C LEU A 384 0.16 9.50 -26.14
N ILE A 385 0.92 10.57 -26.30
CA ILE A 385 0.49 11.77 -27.02
C ILE A 385 1.27 11.97 -28.32
N ALA A 386 0.64 12.65 -29.26
CA ALA A 386 1.22 13.02 -30.54
C ALA A 386 2.36 14.03 -30.36
N GLY A 387 3.54 13.75 -30.93
CA GLY A 387 4.72 14.60 -30.82
C GLY A 387 4.71 15.82 -31.75
N GLN A 388 3.84 15.87 -32.75
CA GLN A 388 3.77 16.96 -33.72
C GLN A 388 2.37 17.11 -34.32
N ASP A 389 2.10 18.27 -34.89
CA ASP A 389 0.92 18.52 -35.74
C ASP A 389 1.06 17.76 -37.06
N VAL A 390 -0.04 17.15 -37.53
CA VAL A 390 -0.11 16.51 -38.83
C VAL A 390 -1.35 17.01 -39.60
N ALA A 391 -1.08 17.73 -40.69
CA ALA A 391 -2.17 18.27 -41.55
C ALA A 391 -2.80 17.18 -42.41
N ARG A 392 -4.11 17.28 -42.60
CA ARG A 392 -4.83 16.39 -43.51
C ARG A 392 -4.67 16.81 -44.98
N ASN A 393 -4.29 15.88 -45.85
CA ASN A 393 -4.32 16.05 -47.28
C ASN A 393 -5.73 15.76 -47.80
N PRO A 394 -6.47 16.79 -48.35
CA PRO A 394 -7.84 16.60 -48.82
C PRO A 394 -7.97 15.62 -49.99
N LEU A 395 -6.92 15.52 -50.84
CA LEU A 395 -6.95 14.62 -51.99
C LEU A 395 -6.85 13.15 -51.56
N LEU A 396 -5.92 12.82 -50.66
CA LEU A 396 -5.79 11.46 -50.15
C LEU A 396 -7.02 11.00 -49.37
N PHE A 397 -7.59 11.89 -48.58
CA PHE A 397 -8.85 11.63 -47.88
C PHE A 397 -9.99 11.40 -48.85
N GLY A 398 -10.12 12.26 -49.89
CA GLY A 398 -11.17 12.14 -50.90
C GLY A 398 -11.09 10.84 -51.72
N VAL A 399 -9.88 10.47 -52.16
CA VAL A 399 -9.64 9.20 -52.88
C VAL A 399 -10.03 7.99 -52.05
N ASP A 400 -9.67 7.97 -50.78
CA ASP A 400 -10.01 6.83 -49.91
C ASP A 400 -11.51 6.75 -49.63
N LYS A 401 -12.19 7.90 -49.44
CA LYS A 401 -13.65 7.93 -49.29
C LYS A 401 -14.40 7.47 -50.57
N VAL A 402 -13.88 7.79 -51.73
CA VAL A 402 -14.40 7.29 -53.00
C VAL A 402 -14.20 5.77 -53.11
N LYS A 403 -13.02 5.27 -52.74
CA LYS A 403 -12.72 3.84 -52.73
C LYS A 403 -13.61 3.09 -51.73
N GLU A 404 -13.78 3.63 -50.51
CA GLU A 404 -14.66 3.08 -49.47
C GLU A 404 -16.14 3.01 -49.98
N PHE A 405 -16.60 4.06 -50.65
CA PHE A 405 -17.92 4.06 -51.27
C PHE A 405 -18.09 2.92 -52.28
N PHE A 406 -17.12 2.76 -53.22
CA PHE A 406 -17.19 1.71 -54.24
C PHE A 406 -17.01 0.28 -53.67
N THR A 407 -16.38 0.14 -52.53
CA THR A 407 -16.20 -1.16 -51.86
C THR A 407 -17.30 -1.44 -50.83
N SER A 408 -18.15 -0.46 -50.54
CA SER A 408 -19.16 -0.56 -49.48
C SER A 408 -20.20 -1.65 -49.77
N LEU A 409 -20.66 -2.31 -48.73
CA LEU A 409 -21.75 -3.29 -48.80
C LEU A 409 -23.05 -2.64 -49.38
N TYR A 410 -23.27 -1.36 -49.06
CA TYR A 410 -24.41 -0.61 -49.56
C TYR A 410 -24.44 -0.54 -51.09
N LEU A 411 -23.32 -0.16 -51.73
CA LEU A 411 -23.23 -0.08 -53.18
C LEU A 411 -23.41 -1.46 -53.82
N LYS A 412 -22.80 -2.50 -53.23
CA LYS A 412 -22.97 -3.89 -53.72
C LYS A 412 -24.40 -4.35 -53.65
N VAL A 413 -25.13 -4.05 -52.57
CA VAL A 413 -26.56 -4.36 -52.45
C VAL A 413 -27.40 -3.58 -53.45
N VAL A 414 -27.11 -2.28 -53.62
CA VAL A 414 -27.84 -1.44 -54.62
C VAL A 414 -27.61 -1.96 -56.04
N LEU A 415 -26.38 -2.34 -56.40
CA LEU A 415 -26.05 -2.92 -57.70
C LEU A 415 -26.77 -4.25 -57.95
N VAL A 416 -26.82 -5.12 -56.94
CA VAL A 416 -27.55 -6.39 -57.06
C VAL A 416 -29.05 -6.16 -57.24
N LEU A 417 -29.62 -5.26 -56.43
CA LEU A 417 -31.07 -4.93 -56.54
C LEU A 417 -31.41 -4.28 -57.89
N SER A 418 -30.54 -3.39 -58.41
CA SER A 418 -30.75 -2.77 -59.72
C SER A 418 -30.63 -3.80 -60.87
N LEU A 419 -29.74 -4.77 -60.75
CA LEU A 419 -29.57 -5.86 -61.70
C LEU A 419 -30.80 -6.81 -61.70
N ILE A 420 -31.32 -7.12 -60.53
CA ILE A 420 -32.58 -7.88 -60.38
C ILE A 420 -33.75 -7.12 -61.00
N ALA A 421 -33.88 -5.81 -60.71
CA ALA A 421 -34.93 -4.99 -61.28
C ALA A 421 -34.86 -4.90 -62.83
N ALA A 422 -33.65 -4.76 -63.40
CA ALA A 422 -33.40 -4.78 -64.81
C ALA A 422 -33.75 -6.12 -65.45
N LEU A 423 -33.43 -7.25 -64.77
CA LEU A 423 -33.82 -8.58 -65.26
C LEU A 423 -35.35 -8.78 -65.24
N ILE A 424 -36.06 -8.34 -64.22
CA ILE A 424 -37.47 -8.42 -64.07
C ILE A 424 -38.16 -7.55 -65.22
N TYR A 425 -37.63 -6.34 -65.43
CA TYR A 425 -38.12 -5.44 -66.50
C TYR A 425 -37.85 -6.05 -67.88
N GLY A 426 -36.69 -6.63 -68.14
CA GLY A 426 -36.36 -7.33 -69.36
C GLY A 426 -37.30 -8.51 -69.65
N LEU A 427 -37.56 -9.34 -68.64
CA LEU A 427 -38.51 -10.45 -68.71
C LEU A 427 -39.93 -9.95 -68.97
N TRP A 428 -40.35 -8.85 -68.31
CA TRP A 428 -41.68 -8.23 -68.59
C TRP A 428 -41.82 -7.77 -69.99
N LEU A 429 -40.81 -7.11 -70.60
CA LEU A 429 -40.80 -6.70 -71.98
C LEU A 429 -40.90 -7.88 -72.97
N LEU A 430 -40.22 -9.03 -72.64
CA LEU A 430 -40.31 -10.24 -73.47
C LEU A 430 -41.65 -10.95 -73.37
N CYS A 431 -42.41 -10.79 -72.30
CA CYS A 431 -43.73 -11.37 -72.09
C CYS A 431 -44.88 -10.43 -72.60
N ALA A 432 -44.59 -9.12 -72.81
CA ALA A 432 -45.51 -8.13 -73.25
C ALA A 432 -45.59 -7.92 -74.80
N ASN A 433 -44.64 -8.58 -75.51
CA ASN A 433 -44.66 -8.73 -76.99
C ASN A 433 -45.10 -10.15 -77.31
#